data_b8c01ed93b77b26714fd109a36391db1
#
_entry.id   b8c01ed93b77b26714fd109a36391db1
#
_cell.length_a   1.000
_cell.length_b   1.000
_cell.length_c   1.000
_cell.angle_alpha   90.00
_cell.angle_beta   90.00
_cell.angle_gamma   90.00
#
_symmetry.space_group_name_H-M   'P 1'
#
loop_
_entity.id
_entity.type
_entity.pdbx_description
1 polymer ?
#
loop_
_entity_poly.entity_id
_entity_poly.type
_entity_poly.pdbx_seq_one_letter_code
_entity_poly.pdbx_strand_id
1 'polypeptide(L)'
;MLSDIEIAQQANMKKITEVAASLGISEDDIEPYGHYKAKLSEKLFAETANKPDGKLILVTAINPTPAGEGKTTISVGLTEAMAKIGKRAVLALREPSLGPVFGIKGGAAGGGYAQVVPMEDINLHFTGDMHAITSANNLLCALLDNHMQQGNALGIDQRRIMIDRCMDMNDRALRNIIVGLGGKVNGIPRQDSFRITVASEVMAILCLATDLADLKKRLGSILVAYNYSGEPVYARDIGAEGSMTALLKDALKPNMVQTLENNPVLMHGGPFANIAHGCNSVRATKLALKLGDYCITEAGFGADLGAEKFCDIKCRFGGISPDCAVIVATIRALKYNGGVPKAELAEENVEALEKGIVNLLTHIENMKKFGIPVVVAINRFGTDTDAEIAVVEKFCHELGVEVSLAEIFAKGGEGGTDLAEKVCRTIENNKADFKYLYDEKLPIREKIEIIAKEIYRADGVNYTTQANKAIAEIERLGFTDTPICVAKTQYSLSDDPTKLGKPENFTITVRDVKLSAGAGFVVALTGDIMIMPGLPKAPAAMKIDCDNNLLVMELLQ
;
A
#
# COMPACT_ATOMS: atom_id res chain seq x y z
N MET A 1 9.71 1.37 29.17
CA MET A 1 10.19 0.99 27.80
C MET A 1 10.31 2.30 27.05
N LEU A 2 11.36 2.50 26.26
CA LEU A 2 11.50 3.70 25.42
C LEU A 2 10.37 3.72 24.38
N SER A 3 9.93 4.91 24.00
CA SER A 3 8.97 5.09 22.88
C SER A 3 9.67 4.82 21.53
N ASP A 4 8.88 4.60 20.48
CA ASP A 4 9.42 4.33 19.13
C ASP A 4 10.33 5.46 18.65
N ILE A 5 9.95 6.71 18.91
CA ILE A 5 10.77 7.88 18.53
C ILE A 5 12.08 7.94 19.31
N GLU A 6 12.07 7.66 20.63
CA GLU A 6 13.29 7.63 21.44
C GLU A 6 14.25 6.53 20.98
N ILE A 7 13.73 5.36 20.60
CA ILE A 7 14.55 4.28 20.03
C ILE A 7 15.17 4.74 18.70
N ALA A 8 14.38 5.36 17.83
CA ALA A 8 14.87 5.84 16.53
C ALA A 8 15.92 6.94 16.66
N GLN A 9 15.74 7.88 17.60
CA GLN A 9 16.70 8.96 17.86
C GLN A 9 18.03 8.47 18.46
N GLN A 10 18.04 7.31 19.11
CA GLN A 10 19.25 6.67 19.63
C GLN A 10 19.94 5.76 18.60
N ALA A 11 19.40 5.65 17.39
CA ALA A 11 19.94 4.78 16.36
C ALA A 11 21.37 5.16 15.94
N ASN A 12 22.24 4.16 15.85
CA ASN A 12 23.58 4.35 15.29
C ASN A 12 23.55 4.17 13.77
N MET A 13 23.10 5.22 13.06
CA MET A 13 22.95 5.20 11.61
C MET A 13 24.30 5.26 10.89
N LYS A 14 24.49 4.42 9.89
CA LYS A 14 25.57 4.55 8.91
C LYS A 14 25.27 5.66 7.92
N LYS A 15 26.31 6.25 7.32
CA LYS A 15 26.10 7.15 6.17
C LYS A 15 25.43 6.38 5.04
N ILE A 16 24.56 7.05 4.29
CA ILE A 16 23.83 6.38 3.20
C ILE A 16 24.77 5.84 2.10
N THR A 17 25.92 6.44 1.91
CA THR A 17 26.99 5.95 1.03
C THR A 17 27.53 4.59 1.48
N GLU A 18 27.65 4.36 2.78
CA GLU A 18 28.10 3.07 3.32
C GLU A 18 27.01 2.00 3.17
N VAL A 19 25.75 2.38 3.34
CA VAL A 19 24.60 1.50 3.10
C VAL A 19 24.53 1.11 1.61
N ALA A 20 24.69 2.06 0.71
CA ALA A 20 24.74 1.82 -0.74
C ALA A 20 25.90 0.90 -1.12
N ALA A 21 27.09 1.14 -0.57
CA ALA A 21 28.28 0.31 -0.81
C ALA A 21 28.08 -1.13 -0.37
N SER A 22 27.28 -1.41 0.67
CA SER A 22 26.95 -2.78 1.12
C SER A 22 26.18 -3.59 0.06
N LEU A 23 25.50 -2.91 -0.86
CA LEU A 23 24.82 -3.50 -2.02
C LEU A 23 25.65 -3.44 -3.32
N GLY A 24 26.88 -2.96 -3.24
CA GLY A 24 27.74 -2.75 -4.40
C GLY A 24 27.29 -1.58 -5.30
N ILE A 25 26.57 -0.61 -4.73
CA ILE A 25 26.14 0.62 -5.43
C ILE A 25 27.25 1.66 -5.26
N SER A 26 27.67 2.28 -6.37
CA SER A 26 28.63 3.37 -6.39
C SER A 26 28.04 4.66 -5.82
N GLU A 27 28.87 5.55 -5.27
CA GLU A 27 28.45 6.90 -4.87
C GLU A 27 27.92 7.72 -6.06
N ASP A 28 28.38 7.46 -7.28
CA ASP A 28 27.90 8.11 -8.51
C ASP A 28 26.47 7.68 -8.90
N ASP A 29 25.96 6.60 -8.31
CA ASP A 29 24.64 6.04 -8.59
C ASP A 29 23.60 6.41 -7.54
N ILE A 30 23.97 7.25 -6.59
CA ILE A 30 23.07 7.80 -5.57
C ILE A 30 23.09 9.33 -5.59
N GLU A 31 21.96 9.93 -5.24
CA GLU A 31 21.81 11.38 -5.03
C GLU A 31 21.48 11.60 -3.52
N PRO A 32 22.49 11.96 -2.68
CA PRO A 32 22.28 12.11 -1.25
C PRO A 32 21.34 13.28 -0.87
N TYR A 33 20.41 13.02 0.02
CA TYR A 33 19.56 13.98 0.69
C TYR A 33 19.98 14.09 2.16
N GLY A 34 21.09 14.77 2.44
CA GLY A 34 21.78 14.75 3.71
C GLY A 34 22.62 13.47 3.88
N HIS A 35 22.85 13.06 5.14
CA HIS A 35 23.76 11.97 5.46
C HIS A 35 23.15 10.58 5.40
N TYR A 36 21.83 10.46 5.57
CA TYR A 36 21.15 9.20 5.89
C TYR A 36 20.06 8.80 4.89
N LYS A 37 19.84 9.60 3.84
CA LYS A 37 18.86 9.37 2.77
C LYS A 37 19.50 9.61 1.42
N ALA A 38 19.06 8.89 0.41
CA ALA A 38 19.44 9.16 -0.98
C ALA A 38 18.34 8.74 -1.94
N LYS A 39 18.32 9.31 -3.13
CA LYS A 39 17.62 8.76 -4.29
C LYS A 39 18.58 7.90 -5.12
N LEU A 40 18.03 6.85 -5.74
CA LEU A 40 18.77 5.96 -6.61
C LEU A 40 18.68 6.43 -8.06
N SER A 41 19.82 6.50 -8.74
CA SER A 41 19.92 7.05 -10.10
C SER A 41 19.23 6.16 -11.15
N GLU A 42 18.79 6.75 -12.26
CA GLU A 42 18.26 6.00 -13.42
C GLU A 42 19.32 5.09 -14.06
N LYS A 43 20.60 5.45 -13.97
CA LYS A 43 21.72 4.65 -14.48
C LYS A 43 21.79 3.29 -13.80
N LEU A 44 21.53 3.21 -12.48
CA LEU A 44 21.55 1.98 -11.72
C LEU A 44 20.55 0.94 -12.24
N PHE A 45 19.37 1.36 -12.72
CA PHE A 45 18.40 0.45 -13.33
C PHE A 45 18.94 -0.21 -14.60
N ALA A 46 19.62 0.56 -15.46
CA ALA A 46 20.24 0.01 -16.67
C ALA A 46 21.39 -0.96 -16.33
N GLU A 47 22.24 -0.62 -15.37
CA GLU A 47 23.38 -1.45 -14.96
C GLU A 47 22.96 -2.75 -14.29
N THR A 48 21.84 -2.75 -13.59
CA THR A 48 21.35 -3.94 -12.90
C THR A 48 20.34 -4.77 -13.72
N ALA A 49 19.88 -4.28 -14.86
CA ALA A 49 18.83 -4.90 -15.67
C ALA A 49 19.08 -6.41 -15.97
N ASN A 50 20.33 -6.77 -16.25
CA ASN A 50 20.71 -8.14 -16.60
C ASN A 50 21.13 -9.01 -15.40
N LYS A 51 21.14 -8.46 -14.17
CA LYS A 51 21.38 -9.29 -12.99
C LYS A 51 20.20 -10.25 -12.76
N PRO A 52 20.43 -11.46 -12.23
CA PRO A 52 19.33 -12.34 -11.83
C PRO A 52 18.48 -11.70 -10.73
N ASP A 53 17.20 -12.02 -10.70
CA ASP A 53 16.34 -11.61 -9.61
C ASP A 53 16.58 -12.46 -8.36
N GLY A 54 16.58 -11.82 -7.21
CA GLY A 54 16.48 -12.49 -5.91
C GLY A 54 15.08 -13.04 -5.68
N LYS A 55 14.86 -13.61 -4.50
CA LYS A 55 13.58 -14.19 -4.08
C LYS A 55 12.65 -13.11 -3.52
N LEU A 56 11.41 -13.07 -3.99
CA LEU A 56 10.40 -12.13 -3.53
C LEU A 56 9.58 -12.71 -2.40
N ILE A 57 9.62 -12.06 -1.24
CA ILE A 57 8.84 -12.41 -0.05
C ILE A 57 7.77 -11.32 0.15
N LEU A 58 6.50 -11.73 0.09
CA LEU A 58 5.36 -10.86 0.34
C LEU A 58 4.90 -10.98 1.79
N VAL A 59 4.99 -9.91 2.58
CA VAL A 59 4.42 -9.85 3.92
C VAL A 59 3.00 -9.30 3.84
N THR A 60 2.05 -10.06 4.33
CA THR A 60 0.63 -9.71 4.42
C THR A 60 0.09 -10.07 5.80
N ALA A 61 -1.21 -10.01 6.04
CA ALA A 61 -1.80 -10.34 7.34
C ALA A 61 -3.21 -10.91 7.20
N ILE A 62 -3.75 -11.39 8.30
CA ILE A 62 -5.19 -11.65 8.49
C ILE A 62 -5.98 -10.33 8.53
N ASN A 63 -7.32 -10.38 8.56
CA ASN A 63 -8.13 -9.17 8.71
C ASN A 63 -7.73 -8.42 10.00
N PRO A 64 -7.38 -7.12 9.90
CA PRO A 64 -6.80 -6.41 11.03
C PRO A 64 -7.82 -5.98 12.08
N THR A 65 -7.34 -5.80 13.30
CA THR A 65 -7.99 -4.96 14.29
C THR A 65 -7.76 -3.47 13.96
N PRO A 66 -8.50 -2.53 14.55
CA PRO A 66 -8.23 -1.10 14.40
C PRO A 66 -6.83 -0.64 14.85
N ALA A 67 -6.18 -1.42 15.72
CA ALA A 67 -4.81 -1.16 16.18
C ALA A 67 -3.73 -1.58 15.16
N GLY A 68 -4.10 -2.39 14.16
CA GLY A 68 -3.16 -2.97 13.19
C GLY A 68 -2.48 -4.24 13.70
N GLU A 69 -1.78 -4.95 12.79
CA GLU A 69 -1.21 -6.27 13.07
C GLU A 69 0.33 -6.30 13.02
N GLY A 70 0.97 -5.14 12.83
CA GLY A 70 2.42 -5.02 12.86
C GLY A 70 3.13 -5.58 11.62
N LYS A 71 2.51 -5.58 10.44
CA LYS A 71 3.13 -6.03 9.19
C LYS A 71 4.48 -5.36 8.92
N THR A 72 4.55 -4.03 9.03
CA THR A 72 5.79 -3.29 8.77
C THR A 72 6.87 -3.68 9.75
N THR A 73 6.55 -3.82 11.04
CA THR A 73 7.49 -4.31 12.07
C THR A 73 8.02 -5.69 11.71
N ILE A 74 7.14 -6.61 11.29
CA ILE A 74 7.55 -7.96 10.83
C ILE A 74 8.42 -7.86 9.57
N SER A 75 8.08 -7.01 8.61
CA SER A 75 8.86 -6.85 7.36
C SER A 75 10.27 -6.33 7.64
N VAL A 76 10.38 -5.31 8.51
CA VAL A 76 11.67 -4.75 8.93
C VAL A 76 12.48 -5.80 9.67
N GLY A 77 11.93 -6.40 10.74
CA GLY A 77 12.64 -7.39 11.55
C GLY A 77 12.98 -8.67 10.79
N LEU A 78 12.14 -9.10 9.83
CA LEU A 78 12.49 -10.21 8.95
C LEU A 78 13.71 -9.88 8.07
N THR A 79 13.81 -8.64 7.58
CA THR A 79 14.97 -8.17 6.82
C THR A 79 16.24 -8.19 7.67
N GLU A 80 16.16 -7.68 8.90
CA GLU A 80 17.24 -7.71 9.88
C GLU A 80 17.63 -9.16 10.25
N ALA A 81 16.64 -10.02 10.47
CA ALA A 81 16.84 -11.44 10.77
C ALA A 81 17.51 -12.20 9.61
N MET A 82 17.13 -11.91 8.36
CA MET A 82 17.80 -12.46 7.18
C MET A 82 19.30 -12.13 7.18
N ALA A 83 19.65 -10.88 7.51
CA ALA A 83 21.05 -10.48 7.62
C ALA A 83 21.80 -11.24 8.74
N LYS A 84 21.14 -11.46 9.89
CA LYS A 84 21.73 -12.25 11.01
C LYS A 84 22.02 -13.70 10.63
N ILE A 85 21.20 -14.32 9.79
CA ILE A 85 21.45 -15.68 9.27
C ILE A 85 22.33 -15.68 7.99
N GLY A 86 23.00 -14.56 7.69
CA GLY A 86 23.95 -14.45 6.59
C GLY A 86 23.32 -14.33 5.19
N LYS A 87 22.05 -13.95 5.09
CA LYS A 87 21.37 -13.73 3.80
C LYS A 87 21.37 -12.25 3.46
N ARG A 88 21.57 -11.91 2.19
CA ARG A 88 21.55 -10.54 1.70
C ARG A 88 20.14 -10.18 1.30
N ALA A 89 19.43 -9.44 2.16
CA ALA A 89 18.06 -9.00 1.96
C ALA A 89 17.96 -7.49 1.74
N VAL A 90 17.03 -7.07 0.90
CA VAL A 90 16.66 -5.66 0.68
C VAL A 90 15.16 -5.52 0.96
N LEU A 91 14.82 -4.54 1.79
CA LEU A 91 13.44 -4.23 2.13
C LEU A 91 12.87 -3.20 1.16
N ALA A 92 11.65 -3.40 0.66
CA ALA A 92 10.94 -2.46 -0.20
C ALA A 92 9.59 -2.08 0.43
N LEU A 93 9.44 -0.82 0.85
CA LEU A 93 8.28 -0.32 1.60
C LEU A 93 7.60 0.86 0.93
N ARG A 94 6.39 1.15 1.39
CA ARG A 94 5.68 2.38 1.07
C ARG A 94 6.23 3.56 1.87
N GLU A 95 6.17 4.73 1.25
CA GLU A 95 6.41 6.01 1.89
C GLU A 95 5.15 6.45 2.67
N PRO A 96 5.27 6.96 3.91
CA PRO A 96 4.13 7.44 4.69
C PRO A 96 3.59 8.77 4.15
N SER A 97 2.29 9.02 4.38
CA SER A 97 1.58 10.26 4.10
C SER A 97 1.36 11.05 5.40
N LEU A 98 1.46 12.37 5.33
CA LEU A 98 1.32 13.26 6.50
C LEU A 98 -0.06 13.12 7.18
N GLY A 99 -1.13 12.93 6.40
CA GLY A 99 -2.47 12.82 6.97
C GLY A 99 -2.62 11.70 8.00
N PRO A 100 -2.23 10.45 7.73
CA PRO A 100 -2.17 9.38 8.73
C PRO A 100 -1.24 9.67 9.91
N VAL A 101 -0.07 10.24 9.68
CA VAL A 101 0.93 10.57 10.71
C VAL A 101 0.34 11.54 11.74
N PHE A 102 -0.30 12.62 11.27
CA PHE A 102 -0.93 13.62 12.14
C PHE A 102 -2.36 13.24 12.59
N GLY A 103 -2.92 12.13 12.06
CA GLY A 103 -4.26 11.63 12.37
C GLY A 103 -4.30 10.62 13.51
N ILE A 104 -4.66 9.38 13.19
CA ILE A 104 -4.83 8.27 14.16
C ILE A 104 -3.68 7.27 14.10
N LYS A 105 -3.17 7.01 12.88
CA LYS A 105 -2.11 6.02 12.67
C LYS A 105 -0.77 6.72 12.73
N GLY A 106 0.14 6.21 13.54
CA GLY A 106 1.54 6.54 13.42
C GLY A 106 2.06 6.27 11.99
N GLY A 107 3.28 6.68 11.70
CA GLY A 107 3.90 6.51 10.39
C GLY A 107 4.16 5.05 10.01
N ALA A 108 4.64 4.84 8.79
CA ALA A 108 4.90 3.52 8.23
C ALA A 108 6.37 3.07 8.41
N ALA A 109 7.00 3.41 9.54
CA ALA A 109 8.42 3.13 9.77
C ALA A 109 8.72 1.85 10.57
N GLY A 110 7.72 1.06 10.94
CA GLY A 110 7.85 -0.06 11.87
C GLY A 110 7.65 0.37 13.32
N GLY A 111 8.09 -0.43 14.29
CA GLY A 111 7.95 -0.10 15.71
C GLY A 111 8.88 -0.93 16.61
N GLY A 112 9.09 -0.47 17.86
CA GLY A 112 10.03 -1.07 18.77
C GLY A 112 11.45 -1.09 18.23
N TYR A 113 12.11 -2.22 18.32
CA TYR A 113 13.48 -2.40 17.81
C TYR A 113 13.56 -2.83 16.34
N ALA A 114 12.46 -2.77 15.60
CA ALA A 114 12.40 -3.02 14.16
C ALA A 114 11.79 -1.82 13.42
N GLN A 115 12.61 -0.83 13.14
CA GLN A 115 12.21 0.43 12.52
C GLN A 115 13.12 0.80 11.36
N VAL A 116 12.58 1.59 10.43
CA VAL A 116 13.34 2.27 9.36
C VAL A 116 13.71 3.66 9.83
N VAL A 117 14.95 4.04 9.65
CA VAL A 117 15.50 5.34 10.06
C VAL A 117 16.16 6.07 8.88
N PRO A 118 16.19 7.41 8.90
CA PRO A 118 15.75 8.36 9.93
C PRO A 118 14.21 8.50 9.99
N MET A 119 13.61 8.14 11.13
CA MET A 119 12.16 8.06 11.30
C MET A 119 11.46 9.41 11.12
N GLU A 120 12.02 10.48 11.71
CA GLU A 120 11.43 11.83 11.65
C GLU A 120 11.32 12.30 10.20
N ASP A 121 12.41 12.23 9.45
CA ASP A 121 12.45 12.65 8.04
C ASP A 121 11.46 11.86 7.18
N ILE A 122 11.41 10.53 7.38
CA ILE A 122 10.53 9.64 6.62
C ILE A 122 9.06 10.01 6.84
N ASN A 123 8.67 10.31 8.09
CA ASN A 123 7.27 10.58 8.45
C ASN A 123 6.84 12.04 8.25
N LEU A 124 7.75 12.97 8.05
CA LEU A 124 7.47 14.39 7.84
C LEU A 124 7.72 14.79 6.38
N HIS A 125 8.90 15.30 6.10
CA HIS A 125 9.31 15.70 4.75
C HIS A 125 10.49 14.86 4.29
N PHE A 126 10.20 13.73 3.65
CA PHE A 126 11.21 12.75 3.31
C PHE A 126 12.20 13.26 2.23
N THR A 127 11.82 13.20 0.97
CA THR A 127 12.60 13.67 -0.18
C THR A 127 11.78 14.53 -1.14
N GLY A 128 10.52 14.82 -0.79
CA GLY A 128 9.63 15.68 -1.56
C GLY A 128 8.68 14.96 -2.51
N ASP A 129 8.62 13.63 -2.51
CA ASP A 129 7.78 12.86 -3.44
C ASP A 129 6.29 13.16 -3.27
N MET A 130 5.79 13.23 -2.02
CA MET A 130 4.39 13.59 -1.74
C MET A 130 4.04 14.99 -2.23
N HIS A 131 4.95 15.95 -2.07
CA HIS A 131 4.79 17.31 -2.60
C HIS A 131 4.76 17.33 -4.13
N ALA A 132 5.66 16.59 -4.79
CA ALA A 132 5.71 16.50 -6.23
C ALA A 132 4.41 15.91 -6.82
N ILE A 133 3.89 14.84 -6.21
CA ILE A 133 2.62 14.21 -6.60
C ILE A 133 1.44 15.17 -6.42
N THR A 134 1.37 15.85 -5.26
CA THR A 134 0.36 16.88 -4.98
C THR A 134 0.40 17.98 -6.04
N SER A 135 1.60 18.49 -6.34
CA SER A 135 1.80 19.56 -7.30
C SER A 135 1.41 19.13 -8.71
N ALA A 136 1.79 17.93 -9.15
CA ALA A 136 1.45 17.41 -10.49
C ALA A 136 -0.07 17.20 -10.63
N ASN A 137 -0.74 16.65 -9.62
CA ASN A 137 -2.19 16.48 -9.63
C ASN A 137 -2.93 17.83 -9.67
N ASN A 138 -2.51 18.78 -8.85
CA ASN A 138 -3.15 20.10 -8.80
C ASN A 138 -2.84 20.94 -10.04
N LEU A 139 -1.68 20.78 -10.67
CA LEU A 139 -1.39 21.37 -11.99
C LEU A 139 -2.37 20.85 -13.04
N LEU A 140 -2.66 19.55 -13.07
CA LEU A 140 -3.65 18.98 -13.98
C LEU A 140 -5.03 19.62 -13.79
N CYS A 141 -5.49 19.77 -12.54
CA CYS A 141 -6.74 20.45 -12.22
C CYS A 141 -6.74 21.91 -12.66
N ALA A 142 -5.63 22.63 -12.44
CA ALA A 142 -5.50 24.03 -12.84
C ALA A 142 -5.50 24.18 -14.36
N LEU A 143 -4.84 23.30 -15.11
CA LEU A 143 -4.85 23.30 -16.58
C LEU A 143 -6.25 23.01 -17.13
N LEU A 144 -7.00 22.10 -16.50
CA LEU A 144 -8.39 21.82 -16.87
C LEU A 144 -9.28 23.04 -16.69
N ASP A 145 -9.22 23.69 -15.51
CA ASP A 145 -9.99 24.90 -15.23
C ASP A 145 -9.57 26.07 -16.17
N ASN A 146 -8.27 26.21 -16.43
CA ASN A 146 -7.77 27.21 -17.38
C ASN A 146 -8.26 26.94 -18.81
N HIS A 147 -8.28 25.68 -19.27
CA HIS A 147 -8.82 25.34 -20.58
C HIS A 147 -10.29 25.75 -20.73
N MET A 148 -11.11 25.50 -19.72
CA MET A 148 -12.53 25.92 -19.70
C MET A 148 -12.66 27.44 -19.67
N GLN A 149 -11.82 28.15 -18.91
CA GLN A 149 -11.84 29.62 -18.80
C GLN A 149 -11.40 30.29 -20.10
N GLN A 150 -10.45 29.72 -20.84
CA GLN A 150 -9.84 30.31 -22.05
C GLN A 150 -10.55 29.89 -23.35
N GLY A 151 -11.83 29.62 -23.29
CA GLY A 151 -12.69 29.37 -24.44
C GLY A 151 -13.17 27.95 -24.64
N ASN A 152 -12.70 26.99 -23.81
CA ASN A 152 -13.19 25.62 -23.80
C ASN A 152 -13.27 24.96 -25.18
N ALA A 153 -12.17 25.00 -25.95
CA ALA A 153 -12.14 24.51 -27.33
C ALA A 153 -12.52 23.02 -27.46
N LEU A 154 -12.30 22.21 -26.41
CA LEU A 154 -12.68 20.79 -26.37
C LEU A 154 -14.15 20.58 -25.99
N GLY A 155 -14.90 21.65 -25.65
CA GLY A 155 -16.29 21.57 -25.26
C GLY A 155 -16.53 20.76 -23.97
N ILE A 156 -15.62 20.89 -22.99
CA ILE A 156 -15.69 20.17 -21.71
C ILE A 156 -16.99 20.54 -20.97
N ASP A 157 -17.75 19.51 -20.59
CA ASP A 157 -18.93 19.68 -19.72
C ASP A 157 -18.47 19.81 -18.25
N GLN A 158 -18.59 21.00 -17.70
CA GLN A 158 -18.19 21.33 -16.33
C GLN A 158 -18.91 20.50 -15.24
N ARG A 159 -20.00 19.80 -15.59
CA ARG A 159 -20.74 18.90 -14.70
C ARG A 159 -20.18 17.48 -14.72
N ARG A 160 -19.24 17.19 -15.62
CA ARG A 160 -18.67 15.85 -15.85
C ARG A 160 -17.15 15.87 -15.75
N ILE A 161 -16.63 16.54 -14.72
CA ILE A 161 -15.21 16.51 -14.36
C ILE A 161 -14.94 15.24 -13.56
N MET A 162 -13.87 14.53 -13.90
CA MET A 162 -13.55 13.21 -13.37
C MET A 162 -12.37 13.20 -12.40
N ILE A 163 -11.69 14.35 -12.26
CA ILE A 163 -10.52 14.51 -11.38
C ILE A 163 -10.86 15.43 -10.20
N ASP A 164 -10.17 15.18 -9.08
CA ASP A 164 -10.25 16.02 -7.88
C ASP A 164 -8.88 16.60 -7.56
N ARG A 165 -8.84 17.71 -6.84
CA ARG A 165 -7.61 18.24 -6.25
C ARG A 165 -7.07 17.30 -5.18
N CYS A 166 -5.82 17.45 -4.77
CA CYS A 166 -5.30 16.69 -3.65
C CYS A 166 -4.49 17.55 -2.68
N MET A 167 -4.42 17.07 -1.44
CA MET A 167 -3.61 17.63 -0.37
C MET A 167 -3.17 16.49 0.56
N ASP A 168 -1.90 16.49 0.99
CA ASP A 168 -1.38 15.42 1.84
C ASP A 168 -1.65 15.70 3.33
N MET A 169 -2.92 15.90 3.67
CA MET A 169 -3.40 16.13 5.03
C MET A 169 -4.85 15.65 5.18
N ASN A 170 -5.24 15.23 6.39
CA ASN A 170 -6.62 14.88 6.70
C ASN A 170 -7.44 16.14 6.94
N ASP A 171 -8.34 16.50 6.01
CA ASP A 171 -9.24 17.65 6.15
C ASP A 171 -10.64 17.36 5.61
N ARG A 172 -11.57 17.03 6.50
CA ARG A 172 -12.96 16.72 6.13
C ARG A 172 -13.72 17.90 5.52
N ALA A 173 -13.31 19.14 5.78
CA ALA A 173 -13.96 20.33 5.25
C ALA A 173 -13.77 20.45 3.73
N LEU A 174 -12.74 19.81 3.19
CA LEU A 174 -12.41 19.84 1.76
C LEU A 174 -13.08 18.73 0.93
N ARG A 175 -13.90 17.86 1.53
CA ARG A 175 -14.61 16.79 0.81
C ARG A 175 -15.56 17.29 -0.27
N ASN A 176 -16.18 18.43 -0.03
CA ASN A 176 -17.06 19.09 -0.99
C ASN A 176 -16.84 20.60 -0.89
N ILE A 177 -16.38 21.21 -1.97
CA ILE A 177 -16.10 22.63 -2.06
C ILE A 177 -16.72 23.22 -3.32
N ILE A 178 -16.73 24.52 -3.42
CA ILE A 178 -17.08 25.26 -4.64
C ILE A 178 -15.83 26.01 -5.09
N VAL A 179 -15.44 25.83 -6.34
CA VAL A 179 -14.35 26.57 -7.00
C VAL A 179 -14.91 27.59 -7.98
N GLY A 180 -14.08 28.56 -8.42
CA GLY A 180 -14.43 29.53 -9.44
C GLY A 180 -15.36 30.65 -8.98
N LEU A 181 -15.52 30.88 -7.68
CA LEU A 181 -16.29 32.00 -7.13
C LEU A 181 -15.55 33.35 -7.33
N GLY A 182 -16.28 34.44 -7.30
CA GLY A 182 -15.72 35.81 -7.39
C GLY A 182 -15.83 36.45 -8.76
N GLY A 183 -16.68 35.94 -9.64
CA GLY A 183 -17.00 36.48 -10.95
C GLY A 183 -16.18 35.95 -12.11
N LYS A 184 -16.44 36.41 -13.31
CA LYS A 184 -15.98 35.87 -14.59
C LYS A 184 -14.45 35.68 -14.69
N VAL A 185 -13.68 36.52 -14.02
CA VAL A 185 -12.20 36.47 -14.06
C VAL A 185 -11.62 35.30 -13.26
N ASN A 186 -12.41 34.73 -12.34
CA ASN A 186 -11.97 33.65 -11.45
C ASN A 186 -12.35 32.24 -11.92
N GLY A 187 -13.01 32.12 -13.05
CA GLY A 187 -13.41 30.83 -13.61
C GLY A 187 -14.93 30.58 -13.59
N ILE A 188 -15.28 29.31 -13.73
CA ILE A 188 -16.66 28.86 -13.78
C ILE A 188 -17.00 28.22 -12.41
N PRO A 189 -18.02 28.77 -11.68
CA PRO A 189 -18.44 28.16 -10.41
C PRO A 189 -18.90 26.72 -10.60
N ARG A 190 -18.27 25.78 -9.90
CA ARG A 190 -18.66 24.38 -9.91
C ARG A 190 -18.32 23.70 -8.60
N GLN A 191 -18.98 22.58 -8.32
CA GLN A 191 -18.57 21.69 -7.24
C GLN A 191 -17.19 21.05 -7.58
N ASP A 192 -16.37 20.92 -6.57
CA ASP A 192 -15.08 20.22 -6.61
C ASP A 192 -14.86 19.52 -5.27
N SER A 193 -13.75 18.79 -5.14
CA SER A 193 -13.36 18.12 -3.91
C SER A 193 -11.84 18.02 -3.81
N PHE A 194 -11.36 17.71 -2.62
CA PHE A 194 -10.00 17.25 -2.41
C PHE A 194 -10.00 15.79 -2.00
N ARG A 195 -9.01 15.06 -2.47
CA ARG A 195 -8.63 13.76 -1.92
C ARG A 195 -7.25 13.86 -1.26
N ILE A 196 -6.94 12.96 -0.35
CA ILE A 196 -5.59 12.88 0.18
C ILE A 196 -4.63 12.44 -0.94
N THR A 197 -3.42 12.96 -0.96
CA THR A 197 -2.44 12.75 -2.05
C THR A 197 -2.24 11.27 -2.38
N VAL A 198 -2.17 10.41 -1.37
CA VAL A 198 -2.00 8.96 -1.52
C VAL A 198 -3.24 8.21 -2.07
N ALA A 199 -4.38 8.89 -2.21
CA ALA A 199 -5.57 8.39 -2.89
C ALA A 199 -5.71 8.94 -4.32
N SER A 200 -4.76 9.75 -4.79
CA SER A 200 -4.77 10.28 -6.16
C SER A 200 -4.38 9.21 -7.18
N GLU A 201 -4.90 9.35 -8.41
CA GLU A 201 -4.48 8.49 -9.53
C GLU A 201 -3.00 8.70 -9.87
N VAL A 202 -2.48 9.92 -9.70
CA VAL A 202 -1.06 10.25 -9.92
C VAL A 202 -0.15 9.43 -9.01
N MET A 203 -0.53 9.22 -7.73
CA MET A 203 0.20 8.32 -6.82
C MET A 203 0.21 6.88 -7.34
N ALA A 204 -0.95 6.37 -7.78
CA ALA A 204 -1.03 5.01 -8.33
C ALA A 204 -0.19 4.87 -9.62
N ILE A 205 -0.23 5.85 -10.49
CA ILE A 205 0.59 5.92 -11.72
C ILE A 205 2.09 5.88 -11.38
N LEU A 206 2.56 6.72 -10.45
CA LEU A 206 3.97 6.73 -10.03
C LEU A 206 4.43 5.34 -9.56
N CYS A 207 3.57 4.64 -8.80
CA CYS A 207 3.89 3.31 -8.26
C CYS A 207 3.88 2.20 -9.31
N LEU A 208 3.14 2.36 -10.40
CA LEU A 208 3.02 1.35 -11.47
C LEU A 208 3.91 1.64 -12.68
N ALA A 209 4.39 2.87 -12.83
CA ALA A 209 5.28 3.26 -13.92
C ALA A 209 6.61 2.50 -13.87
N THR A 210 7.08 2.07 -15.04
CA THR A 210 8.34 1.32 -15.19
C THR A 210 9.54 2.23 -15.46
N ASP A 211 9.31 3.34 -16.14
CA ASP A 211 10.30 4.35 -16.51
C ASP A 211 9.63 5.71 -16.77
N LEU A 212 10.43 6.71 -17.15
CA LEU A 212 9.94 8.06 -17.40
C LEU A 212 9.00 8.16 -18.61
N ALA A 213 9.21 7.35 -19.64
CA ALA A 213 8.36 7.33 -20.84
C ALA A 213 6.99 6.71 -20.52
N ASP A 214 6.96 5.61 -19.77
CA ASP A 214 5.74 4.99 -19.27
C ASP A 214 4.99 5.91 -18.30
N LEU A 215 5.71 6.60 -17.39
CA LEU A 215 5.13 7.62 -16.52
C LEU A 215 4.39 8.68 -17.34
N LYS A 216 5.04 9.27 -18.33
CA LYS A 216 4.45 10.31 -19.20
C LYS A 216 3.22 9.80 -19.96
N LYS A 217 3.30 8.58 -20.52
CA LYS A 217 2.19 7.94 -21.23
C LYS A 217 0.99 7.74 -20.31
N ARG A 218 1.21 7.22 -19.10
CA ARG A 218 0.16 7.00 -18.09
C ARG A 218 -0.47 8.31 -17.64
N LEU A 219 0.32 9.34 -17.34
CA LEU A 219 -0.17 10.66 -16.97
C LEU A 219 -1.04 11.26 -18.07
N GLY A 220 -0.64 11.14 -19.33
CA GLY A 220 -1.44 11.59 -20.47
C GLY A 220 -2.75 10.82 -20.65
N SER A 221 -2.86 9.64 -20.10
CA SER A 221 -4.05 8.77 -20.20
C SER A 221 -5.06 8.98 -19.06
N ILE A 222 -4.80 9.86 -18.09
CA ILE A 222 -5.78 10.21 -17.05
C ILE A 222 -7.04 10.78 -17.71
N LEU A 223 -8.20 10.18 -17.41
CA LEU A 223 -9.50 10.68 -17.84
C LEU A 223 -9.88 11.90 -16.98
N VAL A 224 -9.85 13.10 -17.56
CA VAL A 224 -10.06 14.35 -16.81
C VAL A 224 -11.51 14.84 -16.82
N ALA A 225 -12.23 14.58 -17.92
CA ALA A 225 -13.61 15.04 -18.09
C ALA A 225 -14.30 14.33 -19.25
N TYR A 226 -15.57 14.64 -19.44
CA TYR A 226 -16.29 14.41 -20.69
C TYR A 226 -16.69 15.74 -21.32
N ASN A 227 -16.75 15.77 -22.65
CA ASN A 227 -17.28 16.92 -23.38
C ASN A 227 -18.82 16.90 -23.48
N TYR A 228 -19.43 17.96 -24.01
CA TYR A 228 -20.89 18.03 -24.19
C TYR A 228 -21.47 16.97 -25.13
N SER A 229 -20.66 16.39 -26.01
CA SER A 229 -21.03 15.27 -26.87
C SER A 229 -20.93 13.89 -26.19
N GLY A 230 -20.44 13.86 -24.93
CA GLY A 230 -20.25 12.62 -24.17
C GLY A 230 -18.94 11.89 -24.47
N GLU A 231 -18.03 12.49 -25.23
CA GLU A 231 -16.73 11.90 -25.51
C GLU A 231 -15.73 12.17 -24.38
N PRO A 232 -14.82 11.23 -24.09
CA PRO A 232 -13.80 11.39 -23.04
C PRO A 232 -12.75 12.45 -23.42
N VAL A 233 -12.30 13.20 -22.43
CA VAL A 233 -11.17 14.11 -22.52
C VAL A 233 -10.09 13.63 -21.57
N TYR A 234 -8.88 13.47 -22.09
CA TYR A 234 -7.73 12.97 -21.34
C TYR A 234 -6.72 14.10 -21.04
N ALA A 235 -5.84 13.86 -20.07
CA ALA A 235 -4.81 14.84 -19.69
C ALA A 235 -3.91 15.28 -20.87
N ARG A 236 -3.64 14.37 -21.82
CA ARG A 236 -2.91 14.68 -23.06
C ARG A 236 -3.64 15.66 -23.98
N ASP A 237 -4.97 15.67 -23.96
CA ASP A 237 -5.77 16.53 -24.84
C ASP A 237 -5.71 18.00 -24.40
N ILE A 238 -5.34 18.23 -23.12
CA ILE A 238 -5.06 19.57 -22.58
C ILE A 238 -3.56 19.83 -22.40
N GLY A 239 -2.70 18.94 -22.88
CA GLY A 239 -1.23 19.11 -22.89
C GLY A 239 -0.58 19.05 -21.51
N ALA A 240 -1.16 18.35 -20.55
CA ALA A 240 -0.70 18.36 -19.14
C ALA A 240 0.46 17.40 -18.87
N GLU A 241 0.57 16.29 -19.61
CA GLU A 241 1.46 15.18 -19.29
C GLU A 241 2.95 15.54 -19.23
N GLY A 242 3.37 16.47 -20.08
CA GLY A 242 4.77 16.90 -20.12
C GLY A 242 5.22 17.63 -18.87
N SER A 243 4.45 18.62 -18.43
CA SER A 243 4.72 19.40 -17.22
C SER A 243 4.53 18.59 -15.95
N MET A 244 3.53 17.69 -15.89
CA MET A 244 3.37 16.74 -14.81
C MET A 244 4.58 15.81 -14.69
N THR A 245 5.07 15.28 -15.80
CA THR A 245 6.28 14.43 -15.84
C THR A 245 7.51 15.19 -15.34
N ALA A 246 7.67 16.45 -15.71
CA ALA A 246 8.77 17.29 -15.24
C ALA A 246 8.74 17.48 -13.71
N LEU A 247 7.55 17.67 -13.13
CA LEU A 247 7.38 17.75 -11.66
C LEU A 247 7.71 16.44 -10.97
N LEU A 248 7.46 15.30 -11.60
CA LEU A 248 7.62 13.97 -11.03
C LEU A 248 8.95 13.28 -11.34
N LYS A 249 9.85 13.89 -12.12
CA LYS A 249 11.09 13.26 -12.60
C LYS A 249 11.99 12.73 -11.47
N ASP A 250 12.10 13.47 -10.37
CA ASP A 250 12.89 13.06 -9.21
C ASP A 250 12.10 12.16 -8.27
N ALA A 251 10.79 12.36 -8.16
CA ALA A 251 9.89 11.48 -7.41
C ALA A 251 9.80 10.06 -8.01
N LEU A 252 10.13 9.86 -9.28
CA LEU A 252 10.17 8.54 -9.93
C LEU A 252 11.35 7.68 -9.45
N LYS A 253 12.40 8.28 -8.90
CA LYS A 253 13.56 7.59 -8.34
C LYS A 253 13.25 7.05 -6.94
N PRO A 254 13.44 5.75 -6.64
CA PRO A 254 13.25 5.22 -5.29
C PRO A 254 14.18 5.88 -4.27
N ASN A 255 13.68 6.01 -3.05
CA ASN A 255 14.44 6.49 -1.92
C ASN A 255 15.15 5.34 -1.22
N MET A 256 16.42 5.53 -0.85
CA MET A 256 17.20 4.60 -0.06
C MET A 256 17.39 5.14 1.37
N VAL A 257 17.14 4.28 2.34
CA VAL A 257 17.35 4.47 3.78
C VAL A 257 17.82 3.17 4.41
N GLN A 258 17.75 3.02 5.73
CA GLN A 258 18.23 1.85 6.45
C GLN A 258 17.31 1.47 7.61
N THR A 259 17.42 0.23 8.08
CA THR A 259 16.80 -0.20 9.34
C THR A 259 17.67 0.21 10.54
N LEU A 260 17.16 0.05 11.77
CA LEU A 260 17.94 0.25 12.99
C LEU A 260 19.23 -0.60 13.00
N GLU A 261 19.23 -1.78 12.40
CA GLU A 261 20.38 -2.66 12.26
C GLU A 261 21.19 -2.40 10.97
N ASN A 262 20.97 -1.25 10.32
CA ASN A 262 21.68 -0.78 9.12
C ASN A 262 21.47 -1.62 7.85
N ASN A 263 20.37 -2.35 7.74
CA ASN A 263 20.02 -3.05 6.52
C ASN A 263 19.43 -2.08 5.48
N PRO A 264 19.68 -2.28 4.18
CA PRO A 264 19.20 -1.38 3.15
C PRO A 264 17.68 -1.47 2.94
N VAL A 265 17.04 -0.31 2.81
CA VAL A 265 15.60 -0.17 2.59
C VAL A 265 15.35 0.76 1.41
N LEU A 266 14.50 0.34 0.48
CA LEU A 266 13.98 1.15 -0.60
C LEU A 266 12.55 1.58 -0.27
N MET A 267 12.32 2.86 0.00
CA MET A 267 10.98 3.41 0.25
C MET A 267 10.52 4.23 -0.97
N HIS A 268 9.36 3.88 -1.55
CA HIS A 268 8.91 4.58 -2.73
C HIS A 268 7.42 4.45 -2.97
N GLY A 269 6.73 5.60 -3.01
CA GLY A 269 5.29 5.70 -3.21
C GLY A 269 4.48 5.14 -2.04
N GLY A 270 3.22 5.54 -1.94
CA GLY A 270 2.39 5.19 -0.79
C GLY A 270 0.89 5.12 -1.09
N PRO A 271 0.44 4.43 -2.17
CA PRO A 271 -0.98 4.40 -2.52
C PRO A 271 -1.80 3.69 -1.43
N PHE A 272 -2.99 4.23 -1.13
CA PHE A 272 -3.89 3.60 -0.17
C PHE A 272 -4.42 2.26 -0.68
N ALA A 273 -4.46 1.25 0.21
CA ALA A 273 -4.90 -0.11 -0.13
C ALA A 273 -6.42 -0.27 -0.20
N ASN A 274 -7.20 0.71 0.25
CA ASN A 274 -8.66 0.68 0.19
C ASN A 274 -9.23 1.33 -1.09
N ILE A 275 -8.41 1.95 -1.93
CA ILE A 275 -8.85 2.59 -3.17
C ILE A 275 -7.85 2.43 -4.33
N ALA A 276 -6.63 1.99 -4.04
CA ALA A 276 -5.59 1.69 -5.01
C ALA A 276 -4.95 0.34 -4.67
N HIS A 277 -3.87 -0.04 -5.35
CA HIS A 277 -3.24 -1.34 -5.15
C HIS A 277 -2.50 -1.50 -3.81
N GLY A 278 -2.27 -0.43 -3.05
CA GLY A 278 -1.82 -0.49 -1.65
C GLY A 278 -0.42 -1.06 -1.43
N CYS A 279 0.46 -0.95 -2.42
CA CYS A 279 1.81 -1.48 -2.39
C CYS A 279 2.81 -0.39 -2.80
N ASN A 280 4.07 -0.52 -2.40
CA ASN A 280 5.14 0.33 -2.90
C ASN A 280 5.33 0.18 -4.42
N SER A 281 6.19 0.99 -5.02
CA SER A 281 6.36 1.02 -6.47
C SER A 281 6.90 -0.30 -7.05
N VAL A 282 6.54 -0.56 -8.29
CA VAL A 282 7.13 -1.62 -9.13
C VAL A 282 8.64 -1.41 -9.23
N ARG A 283 9.08 -0.16 -9.43
CA ARG A 283 10.50 0.19 -9.58
C ARG A 283 11.33 -0.18 -8.35
N ALA A 284 10.88 0.21 -7.15
CA ALA A 284 11.59 -0.13 -5.91
C ALA A 284 11.67 -1.65 -5.70
N THR A 285 10.58 -2.38 -5.93
CA THR A 285 10.59 -3.85 -5.77
C THR A 285 11.49 -4.54 -6.81
N LYS A 286 11.44 -4.13 -8.07
CA LYS A 286 12.32 -4.70 -9.13
C LYS A 286 13.78 -4.41 -8.84
N LEU A 287 14.10 -3.20 -8.41
CA LEU A 287 15.47 -2.86 -8.06
C LEU A 287 15.97 -3.62 -6.83
N ALA A 288 15.13 -3.77 -5.80
CA ALA A 288 15.45 -4.58 -4.62
C ALA A 288 15.74 -6.05 -5.00
N LEU A 289 14.98 -6.63 -5.94
CA LEU A 289 15.22 -7.98 -6.47
C LEU A 289 16.58 -8.11 -7.21
N LYS A 290 17.04 -7.04 -7.84
CA LYS A 290 18.35 -7.01 -8.53
C LYS A 290 19.53 -6.79 -7.60
N LEU A 291 19.30 -6.21 -6.42
CA LEU A 291 20.35 -5.82 -5.48
C LEU A 291 20.56 -6.84 -4.36
N GLY A 292 19.53 -7.59 -3.98
CA GLY A 292 19.58 -8.60 -2.90
C GLY A 292 19.33 -10.02 -3.39
N ASP A 293 19.69 -11.00 -2.56
CA ASP A 293 19.30 -12.39 -2.78
C ASP A 293 17.83 -12.61 -2.40
N TYR A 294 17.31 -11.75 -1.51
CA TYR A 294 15.92 -11.69 -1.08
C TYR A 294 15.41 -10.24 -1.12
N CYS A 295 14.23 -10.05 -1.65
CA CYS A 295 13.45 -8.81 -1.53
C CYS A 295 12.27 -9.08 -0.61
N ILE A 296 12.17 -8.34 0.50
CA ILE A 296 11.01 -8.35 1.39
C ILE A 296 10.16 -7.14 1.06
N THR A 297 8.87 -7.34 0.88
CA THR A 297 7.92 -6.23 0.64
C THR A 297 6.59 -6.53 1.32
N GLU A 298 5.74 -5.52 1.46
CA GLU A 298 4.43 -5.69 2.09
C GLU A 298 3.27 -5.24 1.21
N ALA A 299 2.09 -5.76 1.49
CA ALA A 299 0.82 -5.28 0.96
C ALA A 299 -0.07 -4.73 2.08
N GLY A 300 -0.82 -3.66 1.79
CA GLY A 300 -1.67 -3.00 2.77
C GLY A 300 -2.85 -3.87 3.23
N PHE A 301 -3.26 -3.76 4.49
CA PHE A 301 -4.36 -4.50 5.11
C PHE A 301 -4.16 -6.03 5.12
N GLY A 302 -5.25 -6.80 5.02
CA GLY A 302 -5.23 -8.26 4.99
C GLY A 302 -4.94 -8.84 3.62
N ALA A 303 -4.73 -10.15 3.57
CA ALA A 303 -4.41 -10.85 2.32
C ALA A 303 -5.60 -10.84 1.34
N ASP A 304 -6.81 -10.68 1.83
CA ASP A 304 -8.02 -10.54 1.01
C ASP A 304 -8.07 -9.23 0.21
N LEU A 305 -7.39 -8.17 0.66
CA LEU A 305 -7.33 -6.88 -0.03
C LEU A 305 -5.95 -6.60 -0.60
N GLY A 306 -4.94 -6.50 0.26
CA GLY A 306 -3.62 -6.05 -0.15
C GLY A 306 -2.88 -7.10 -0.97
N ALA A 307 -2.83 -8.35 -0.53
CA ALA A 307 -2.11 -9.39 -1.25
C ALA A 307 -2.82 -9.77 -2.56
N GLU A 308 -4.14 -9.78 -2.61
CA GLU A 308 -4.90 -9.95 -3.85
C GLU A 308 -4.48 -8.88 -4.89
N LYS A 309 -4.50 -7.59 -4.51
CA LYS A 309 -4.10 -6.50 -5.41
C LYS A 309 -2.61 -6.52 -5.75
N PHE A 310 -1.77 -6.96 -4.83
CA PHE A 310 -0.36 -7.19 -5.12
C PHE A 310 -0.20 -8.21 -6.25
N CYS A 311 -0.91 -9.33 -6.16
CA CYS A 311 -0.85 -10.40 -7.16
C CYS A 311 -1.52 -9.98 -8.48
N ASP A 312 -2.78 -9.53 -8.44
CA ASP A 312 -3.55 -9.28 -9.65
C ASP A 312 -3.31 -7.91 -10.31
N ILE A 313 -2.73 -6.95 -9.59
CA ILE A 313 -2.40 -5.63 -10.16
C ILE A 313 -0.87 -5.46 -10.26
N LYS A 314 -0.17 -5.40 -9.12
CA LYS A 314 1.27 -5.06 -9.12
C LYS A 314 2.11 -6.11 -9.84
N CYS A 315 1.85 -7.39 -9.62
CA CYS A 315 2.58 -8.48 -10.30
C CYS A 315 2.35 -8.46 -11.81
N ARG A 316 1.12 -8.16 -12.27
CA ARG A 316 0.83 -8.03 -13.71
C ARG A 316 1.65 -6.91 -14.36
N PHE A 317 1.59 -5.71 -13.81
CA PHE A 317 2.33 -4.57 -14.38
C PHE A 317 3.84 -4.69 -14.20
N GLY A 318 4.29 -5.28 -13.11
CA GLY A 318 5.70 -5.44 -12.81
C GLY A 318 6.37 -6.64 -13.49
N GLY A 319 5.61 -7.64 -13.93
CA GLY A 319 6.17 -8.91 -14.39
C GLY A 319 6.97 -9.61 -13.29
N ILE A 320 6.51 -9.53 -12.04
CA ILE A 320 7.13 -10.13 -10.84
C ILE A 320 6.17 -11.12 -10.21
N SER A 321 6.69 -12.07 -9.42
CA SER A 321 5.89 -13.04 -8.68
C SER A 321 6.52 -13.36 -7.33
N PRO A 322 5.72 -13.48 -6.24
CA PRO A 322 6.24 -13.89 -4.95
C PRO A 322 6.71 -15.35 -4.95
N ASP A 323 7.85 -15.60 -4.30
CA ASP A 323 8.35 -16.95 -4.01
C ASP A 323 7.77 -17.49 -2.70
N CYS A 324 7.38 -16.61 -1.77
CA CYS A 324 6.78 -16.95 -0.49
C CYS A 324 5.90 -15.80 0.01
N ALA A 325 4.83 -16.13 0.72
CA ALA A 325 4.01 -15.17 1.48
C ALA A 325 4.18 -15.42 2.99
N VAL A 326 4.45 -14.36 3.74
CA VAL A 326 4.41 -14.36 5.20
C VAL A 326 3.08 -13.75 5.64
N ILE A 327 2.23 -14.55 6.28
CA ILE A 327 0.95 -14.09 6.83
C ILE A 327 1.14 -13.75 8.30
N VAL A 328 1.08 -12.47 8.63
CA VAL A 328 1.14 -12.00 10.01
C VAL A 328 -0.22 -12.24 10.68
N ALA A 329 -0.21 -12.96 11.77
CA ALA A 329 -1.35 -13.17 12.64
C ALA A 329 -1.03 -12.66 14.05
N THR A 330 -2.03 -12.08 14.72
CA THR A 330 -1.93 -11.71 16.13
C THR A 330 -3.00 -12.44 16.93
N ILE A 331 -2.69 -12.83 18.14
CA ILE A 331 -3.66 -13.45 19.05
C ILE A 331 -4.88 -12.53 19.21
N ARG A 332 -4.65 -11.22 19.34
CA ARG A 332 -5.72 -10.22 19.46
C ARG A 332 -6.67 -10.22 18.26
N ALA A 333 -6.13 -10.24 17.03
CA ALA A 333 -6.97 -10.24 15.84
C ALA A 333 -7.75 -11.55 15.68
N LEU A 334 -7.16 -12.68 16.03
CA LEU A 334 -7.88 -13.97 16.03
C LEU A 334 -9.00 -13.99 17.06
N LYS A 335 -8.77 -13.53 18.31
CA LYS A 335 -9.84 -13.39 19.32
C LYS A 335 -10.93 -12.41 18.86
N TYR A 336 -10.56 -11.28 18.25
CA TYR A 336 -11.52 -10.32 17.71
C TYR A 336 -12.39 -10.96 16.63
N ASN A 337 -11.79 -11.71 15.70
CA ASN A 337 -12.50 -12.48 14.68
C ASN A 337 -13.34 -13.63 15.28
N GLY A 338 -13.05 -14.07 16.49
CA GLY A 338 -13.85 -15.01 17.29
C GLY A 338 -14.96 -14.36 18.12
N GLY A 339 -15.13 -13.02 17.99
CA GLY A 339 -16.23 -12.28 18.62
C GLY A 339 -15.89 -11.60 19.95
N VAL A 340 -14.63 -11.56 20.39
CA VAL A 340 -14.22 -10.85 21.61
C VAL A 340 -14.28 -9.34 21.41
N PRO A 341 -14.94 -8.57 22.29
CA PRO A 341 -14.94 -7.11 22.25
C PRO A 341 -13.53 -6.51 22.36
N LYS A 342 -13.30 -5.37 21.72
CA LYS A 342 -11.97 -4.71 21.70
C LYS A 342 -11.38 -4.45 23.09
N ALA A 343 -12.22 -4.13 24.07
CA ALA A 343 -11.79 -3.83 25.44
C ALA A 343 -11.27 -5.06 26.19
N GLU A 344 -11.60 -6.27 25.74
CA GLU A 344 -11.31 -7.54 26.42
C GLU A 344 -10.21 -8.36 25.71
N LEU A 345 -9.61 -7.82 24.62
CA LEU A 345 -8.61 -8.53 23.82
C LEU A 345 -7.30 -8.83 24.57
N ALA A 346 -7.05 -8.16 25.68
CA ALA A 346 -5.89 -8.43 26.55
C ALA A 346 -6.06 -9.65 27.45
N GLU A 347 -7.30 -10.12 27.66
CA GLU A 347 -7.60 -11.28 28.50
C GLU A 347 -7.46 -12.58 27.70
N GLU A 348 -6.96 -13.64 28.36
CA GLU A 348 -6.87 -14.97 27.74
C GLU A 348 -8.26 -15.48 27.34
N ASN A 349 -8.40 -15.92 26.09
CA ASN A 349 -9.64 -16.53 25.60
C ASN A 349 -9.38 -17.53 24.47
N VAL A 350 -8.98 -18.74 24.85
CA VAL A 350 -8.68 -19.83 23.93
C VAL A 350 -9.88 -20.22 23.08
N GLU A 351 -11.09 -20.28 23.66
CA GLU A 351 -12.31 -20.66 22.92
C GLU A 351 -12.64 -19.66 21.79
N ALA A 352 -12.53 -18.37 22.07
CA ALA A 352 -12.75 -17.36 21.06
C ALA A 352 -11.66 -17.39 19.97
N LEU A 353 -10.42 -17.65 20.35
CA LEU A 353 -9.32 -17.81 19.41
C LEU A 353 -9.56 -19.00 18.47
N GLU A 354 -9.99 -20.16 18.99
CA GLU A 354 -10.36 -21.33 18.19
C GLU A 354 -11.51 -21.02 17.21
N LYS A 355 -12.49 -20.20 17.62
CA LYS A 355 -13.55 -19.73 16.72
C LYS A 355 -13.04 -18.79 15.64
N GLY A 356 -12.09 -17.92 15.98
CA GLY A 356 -11.57 -16.90 15.05
C GLY A 356 -10.48 -17.39 14.10
N ILE A 357 -9.86 -18.54 14.38
CA ILE A 357 -8.74 -19.08 13.60
C ILE A 357 -9.12 -19.41 12.15
N VAL A 358 -10.41 -19.57 11.86
CA VAL A 358 -10.93 -19.75 10.50
C VAL A 358 -10.64 -18.57 9.58
N ASN A 359 -10.41 -17.38 10.16
CA ASN A 359 -9.96 -16.21 9.39
C ASN A 359 -8.53 -16.44 8.86
N LEU A 360 -7.62 -16.92 9.70
CA LEU A 360 -6.26 -17.29 9.28
C LEU A 360 -6.28 -18.37 8.20
N LEU A 361 -7.11 -19.43 8.37
CA LEU A 361 -7.28 -20.47 7.37
C LEU A 361 -7.66 -19.87 5.99
N THR A 362 -8.63 -18.97 5.98
CA THR A 362 -9.09 -18.35 4.73
C THR A 362 -7.98 -17.58 4.03
N HIS A 363 -7.15 -16.85 4.79
CA HIS A 363 -6.02 -16.12 4.21
C HIS A 363 -4.90 -17.04 3.71
N ILE A 364 -4.63 -18.16 4.39
CA ILE A 364 -3.71 -19.20 3.92
C ILE A 364 -4.21 -19.79 2.60
N GLU A 365 -5.50 -20.16 2.55
CA GLU A 365 -6.13 -20.68 1.33
C GLU A 365 -6.07 -19.66 0.18
N ASN A 366 -6.28 -18.37 0.47
CA ASN A 366 -6.21 -17.30 -0.53
C ASN A 366 -4.82 -17.23 -1.17
N MET A 367 -3.74 -17.27 -0.39
CA MET A 367 -2.37 -17.27 -0.94
C MET A 367 -2.07 -18.54 -1.73
N LYS A 368 -2.54 -19.70 -1.27
CA LYS A 368 -2.40 -20.97 -1.99
C LYS A 368 -3.12 -20.96 -3.36
N LYS A 369 -4.22 -20.18 -3.52
CA LYS A 369 -4.89 -20.01 -4.82
C LYS A 369 -4.02 -19.31 -5.86
N PHE A 370 -3.16 -18.40 -5.42
CA PHE A 370 -2.15 -17.79 -6.28
C PHE A 370 -0.90 -18.68 -6.51
N GLY A 371 -0.88 -19.89 -5.95
CA GLY A 371 0.25 -20.81 -6.06
C GLY A 371 1.48 -20.39 -5.24
N ILE A 372 1.28 -19.59 -4.18
CA ILE A 372 2.35 -19.04 -3.35
C ILE A 372 2.47 -19.87 -2.06
N PRO A 373 3.66 -20.43 -1.75
CA PRO A 373 3.93 -21.05 -0.45
C PRO A 373 3.78 -20.06 0.71
N VAL A 374 3.30 -20.53 1.86
CA VAL A 374 2.94 -19.69 3.01
C VAL A 374 3.74 -20.05 4.25
N VAL A 375 4.21 -19.05 4.97
CA VAL A 375 4.69 -19.12 6.35
C VAL A 375 3.83 -18.21 7.21
N VAL A 376 3.41 -18.64 8.39
CA VAL A 376 2.67 -17.83 9.36
C VAL A 376 3.62 -17.22 10.38
N ALA A 377 3.54 -15.92 10.58
CA ALA A 377 4.26 -15.21 11.64
C ALA A 377 3.26 -14.81 12.74
N ILE A 378 3.38 -15.40 13.93
CA ILE A 378 2.64 -14.95 15.11
C ILE A 378 3.39 -13.73 15.65
N ASN A 379 2.85 -12.52 15.45
CA ASN A 379 3.43 -11.31 16.02
C ASN A 379 3.04 -11.20 17.49
N ARG A 380 3.98 -11.53 18.38
CA ARG A 380 3.75 -11.63 19.82
C ARG A 380 3.57 -10.27 20.48
N PHE A 381 2.52 -10.15 21.28
CA PHE A 381 2.30 -9.04 22.21
C PHE A 381 2.48 -9.51 23.66
N GLY A 382 2.81 -8.59 24.55
CA GLY A 382 3.08 -8.92 25.96
C GLY A 382 1.90 -9.51 26.74
N THR A 383 0.69 -9.42 26.21
CA THR A 383 -0.54 -9.98 26.78
C THR A 383 -0.88 -11.37 26.26
N ASP A 384 -0.16 -11.86 25.24
CA ASP A 384 -0.44 -13.16 24.63
C ASP A 384 0.04 -14.29 25.52
N THR A 385 -0.80 -15.29 25.77
CA THR A 385 -0.46 -16.43 26.63
C THR A 385 0.10 -17.59 25.82
N ASP A 386 0.89 -18.44 26.48
CA ASP A 386 1.46 -19.63 25.82
C ASP A 386 0.37 -20.61 25.37
N ALA A 387 -0.77 -20.67 26.10
CA ALA A 387 -1.91 -21.50 25.71
C ALA A 387 -2.55 -21.02 24.39
N GLU A 388 -2.71 -19.71 24.21
CA GLU A 388 -3.24 -19.12 22.97
C GLU A 388 -2.27 -19.32 21.80
N ILE A 389 -0.97 -19.12 22.01
CA ILE A 389 0.06 -19.32 20.99
C ILE A 389 0.07 -20.78 20.54
N ALA A 390 0.03 -21.75 21.47
CA ALA A 390 0.04 -23.18 21.17
C ALA A 390 -1.14 -23.62 20.28
N VAL A 391 -2.32 -22.97 20.39
CA VAL A 391 -3.47 -23.24 19.52
C VAL A 391 -3.13 -22.88 18.06
N VAL A 392 -2.53 -21.71 17.83
CA VAL A 392 -2.18 -21.27 16.48
C VAL A 392 -1.09 -22.15 15.88
N GLU A 393 -0.06 -22.50 16.67
CA GLU A 393 1.01 -23.40 16.24
C GLU A 393 0.47 -24.77 15.86
N LYS A 394 -0.35 -25.38 16.73
CA LYS A 394 -0.99 -26.67 16.46
C LYS A 394 -1.81 -26.62 15.15
N PHE A 395 -2.62 -25.60 14.99
CA PHE A 395 -3.44 -25.42 13.79
C PHE A 395 -2.60 -25.34 12.51
N CYS A 396 -1.52 -24.56 12.52
CA CYS A 396 -0.62 -24.45 11.37
C CYS A 396 0.07 -25.77 11.06
N HIS A 397 0.52 -26.51 12.09
CA HIS A 397 1.13 -27.83 11.91
C HIS A 397 0.16 -28.84 11.30
N GLU A 398 -1.10 -28.84 11.72
CA GLU A 398 -2.15 -29.72 11.13
C GLU A 398 -2.40 -29.41 9.66
N LEU A 399 -2.21 -28.15 9.23
CA LEU A 399 -2.31 -27.71 7.83
C LEU A 399 -1.03 -27.94 7.02
N GLY A 400 0.05 -28.41 7.65
CA GLY A 400 1.37 -28.52 7.03
C GLY A 400 1.94 -27.17 6.60
N VAL A 401 1.66 -26.09 7.38
CA VAL A 401 2.16 -24.74 7.15
C VAL A 401 3.17 -24.39 8.22
N GLU A 402 4.33 -23.89 7.80
CA GLU A 402 5.36 -23.40 8.73
C GLU A 402 4.83 -22.20 9.54
N VAL A 403 5.10 -22.20 10.83
CA VAL A 403 4.69 -21.13 11.76
C VAL A 403 5.86 -20.72 12.63
N SER A 404 6.02 -19.43 12.89
CA SER A 404 7.06 -18.87 13.75
C SER A 404 6.48 -17.87 14.73
N LEU A 405 6.87 -17.96 15.99
CA LEU A 405 6.60 -16.93 17.00
C LEU A 405 7.62 -15.81 16.82
N ALA A 406 7.15 -14.63 16.41
CA ALA A 406 7.99 -13.48 16.15
C ALA A 406 7.97 -12.50 17.33
N GLU A 407 9.13 -12.29 17.96
CA GLU A 407 9.33 -11.33 19.05
C GLU A 407 10.08 -10.07 18.56
N ILE A 408 9.86 -9.71 17.31
CA ILE A 408 10.58 -8.67 16.57
C ILE A 408 10.45 -7.29 17.21
N PHE A 409 9.26 -6.92 17.68
CA PHE A 409 9.05 -5.61 18.34
C PHE A 409 10.00 -5.40 19.51
N ALA A 410 10.22 -6.43 20.33
CA ALA A 410 11.05 -6.35 21.53
C ALA A 410 12.54 -6.60 21.28
N LYS A 411 12.89 -7.40 20.25
CA LYS A 411 14.24 -7.93 20.05
C LYS A 411 14.86 -7.59 18.68
N GLY A 412 14.18 -6.80 17.85
CA GLY A 412 14.68 -6.51 16.49
C GLY A 412 14.85 -7.78 15.66
N GLY A 413 15.87 -7.80 14.82
CA GLY A 413 16.16 -8.95 13.95
C GLY A 413 16.41 -10.26 14.69
N GLU A 414 16.94 -10.24 15.90
CA GLU A 414 17.12 -11.45 16.73
C GLU A 414 15.79 -12.16 16.99
N GLY A 415 14.73 -11.40 17.25
CA GLY A 415 13.37 -11.92 17.48
C GLY A 415 12.71 -12.53 16.24
N GLY A 416 13.35 -12.45 15.06
CA GLY A 416 12.85 -12.95 13.78
C GLY A 416 13.69 -14.06 13.13
N THR A 417 14.77 -14.53 13.75
CA THR A 417 15.68 -15.49 13.13
C THR A 417 15.02 -16.81 12.77
N ASP A 418 14.19 -17.38 13.65
CA ASP A 418 13.40 -18.58 13.35
C ASP A 418 12.45 -18.37 12.16
N LEU A 419 11.80 -17.19 12.09
CA LEU A 419 10.98 -16.84 10.94
C LEU A 419 11.80 -16.79 9.63
N ALA A 420 12.97 -16.16 9.67
CA ALA A 420 13.86 -16.06 8.51
C ALA A 420 14.32 -17.45 8.02
N GLU A 421 14.70 -18.34 8.92
CA GLU A 421 15.09 -19.72 8.59
C GLU A 421 13.92 -20.50 7.97
N LYS A 422 12.71 -20.38 8.54
CA LYS A 422 11.50 -21.04 8.01
C LYS A 422 11.10 -20.52 6.64
N VAL A 423 11.22 -19.21 6.41
CA VAL A 423 10.97 -18.62 5.08
C VAL A 423 11.99 -19.14 4.06
N CYS A 424 13.28 -19.14 4.37
CA CYS A 424 14.30 -19.71 3.49
C CYS A 424 14.03 -21.18 3.17
N ARG A 425 13.77 -22.00 4.18
CA ARG A 425 13.45 -23.42 4.03
C ARG A 425 12.18 -23.64 3.18
N THR A 426 11.16 -22.81 3.37
CA THR A 426 9.92 -22.88 2.59
C THR A 426 10.17 -22.59 1.12
N ILE A 427 10.97 -21.58 0.79
CA ILE A 427 11.35 -21.23 -0.59
C ILE A 427 12.19 -22.36 -1.24
N GLU A 428 13.11 -22.94 -0.49
CA GLU A 428 13.98 -24.01 -0.98
C GLU A 428 13.22 -25.32 -1.25
N ASN A 429 12.26 -25.66 -0.38
CA ASN A 429 11.52 -26.92 -0.46
C ASN A 429 10.25 -26.85 -1.32
N ASN A 430 9.68 -25.66 -1.50
CA ASN A 430 8.39 -25.49 -2.18
C ASN A 430 8.52 -24.40 -3.26
N LYS A 431 8.71 -24.84 -4.51
CA LYS A 431 8.70 -23.88 -5.63
C LYS A 431 7.32 -23.26 -5.81
N ALA A 432 7.25 -21.93 -5.82
CA ALA A 432 6.02 -21.22 -6.14
C ALA A 432 5.58 -21.52 -7.59
N ASP A 433 4.30 -21.79 -7.77
CA ASP A 433 3.63 -21.93 -9.08
C ASP A 433 2.64 -20.78 -9.24
N PHE A 434 3.19 -19.57 -9.34
CA PHE A 434 2.40 -18.34 -9.32
C PHE A 434 1.45 -18.25 -10.52
N LYS A 435 0.22 -17.90 -10.22
CA LYS A 435 -0.82 -17.66 -11.24
C LYS A 435 -1.74 -16.52 -10.80
N TYR A 436 -2.24 -15.77 -11.78
CA TYR A 436 -3.27 -14.76 -11.54
C TYR A 436 -4.61 -15.42 -11.22
N LEU A 437 -5.45 -14.72 -10.47
CA LEU A 437 -6.75 -15.23 -10.07
C LEU A 437 -7.72 -15.33 -11.27
N TYR A 438 -7.59 -14.41 -12.21
CA TYR A 438 -8.45 -14.32 -13.40
C TYR A 438 -7.65 -13.87 -14.64
N ASP A 439 -8.19 -14.19 -15.81
CA ASP A 439 -7.74 -13.62 -17.09
C ASP A 439 -8.23 -12.17 -17.21
N GLU A 440 -7.34 -11.23 -17.50
CA GLU A 440 -7.68 -9.81 -17.65
C GLU A 440 -8.67 -9.53 -18.79
N LYS A 441 -8.75 -10.41 -19.81
CA LYS A 441 -9.66 -10.29 -20.94
C LYS A 441 -11.11 -10.61 -20.63
N LEU A 442 -11.40 -11.16 -19.46
CA LEU A 442 -12.77 -11.41 -19.02
C LEU A 442 -13.55 -10.09 -18.86
N PRO A 443 -14.88 -10.11 -19.01
CA PRO A 443 -15.73 -8.96 -18.69
C PRO A 443 -15.50 -8.45 -17.28
N ILE A 444 -15.64 -7.14 -17.06
CA ILE A 444 -15.41 -6.49 -15.75
C ILE A 444 -16.22 -7.19 -14.65
N ARG A 445 -17.50 -7.52 -14.91
CA ARG A 445 -18.37 -8.18 -13.92
C ARG A 445 -17.84 -9.56 -13.53
N GLU A 446 -17.39 -10.34 -14.50
CA GLU A 446 -16.90 -11.69 -14.26
C GLU A 446 -15.63 -11.67 -13.40
N LYS A 447 -14.71 -10.73 -13.66
CA LYS A 447 -13.52 -10.52 -12.80
C LYS A 447 -13.89 -10.15 -11.37
N ILE A 448 -14.84 -9.23 -11.18
CA ILE A 448 -15.33 -8.84 -9.85
C ILE A 448 -15.97 -10.05 -9.13
N GLU A 449 -16.77 -10.86 -9.85
CA GLU A 449 -17.39 -12.06 -9.28
C GLU A 449 -16.37 -13.13 -8.90
N ILE A 450 -15.31 -13.32 -9.69
CA ILE A 450 -14.22 -14.25 -9.36
C ILE A 450 -13.55 -13.80 -8.05
N ILE A 451 -13.19 -12.53 -7.92
CA ILE A 451 -12.59 -12.00 -6.67
C ILE A 451 -13.54 -12.22 -5.49
N ALA A 452 -14.82 -11.87 -5.64
CA ALA A 452 -15.80 -12.00 -4.57
C ALA A 452 -16.00 -13.45 -4.11
N LYS A 453 -16.07 -14.39 -5.02
CA LYS A 453 -16.27 -15.82 -4.73
C LYS A 453 -14.98 -16.47 -4.21
N GLU A 454 -13.87 -16.25 -4.92
CA GLU A 454 -12.63 -16.96 -4.63
C GLU A 454 -11.86 -16.40 -3.43
N ILE A 455 -11.86 -15.09 -3.24
CA ILE A 455 -11.11 -14.43 -2.16
C ILE A 455 -11.98 -14.16 -0.94
N TYR A 456 -13.19 -13.61 -1.17
CA TYR A 456 -14.05 -13.21 -0.04
C TYR A 456 -15.00 -14.31 0.41
N ARG A 457 -15.20 -15.37 -0.39
CA ARG A 457 -16.18 -16.46 -0.14
C ARG A 457 -17.63 -15.99 -0.21
N ALA A 458 -17.91 -14.92 -0.96
CA ALA A 458 -19.28 -14.47 -1.22
C ALA A 458 -20.03 -15.42 -2.16
N ASP A 459 -21.34 -15.52 -2.00
CA ASP A 459 -22.21 -16.32 -2.89
C ASP A 459 -22.38 -15.67 -4.27
N GLY A 460 -22.20 -14.35 -4.35
CA GLY A 460 -22.33 -13.59 -5.59
C GLY A 460 -22.13 -12.10 -5.39
N VAL A 461 -22.42 -11.33 -6.45
CA VAL A 461 -22.27 -9.87 -6.48
C VAL A 461 -23.55 -9.21 -6.98
N ASN A 462 -24.01 -8.21 -6.23
CA ASN A 462 -25.09 -7.30 -6.63
C ASN A 462 -24.51 -5.99 -7.17
N TYR A 463 -25.16 -5.41 -8.17
CA TYR A 463 -24.75 -4.15 -8.78
C TYR A 463 -25.88 -3.14 -8.72
N THR A 464 -25.62 -1.93 -8.21
CA THR A 464 -26.57 -0.84 -8.27
C THR A 464 -26.77 -0.36 -9.71
N THR A 465 -27.81 0.41 -9.95
CA THR A 465 -28.04 1.05 -11.27
C THR A 465 -26.86 1.93 -11.68
N GLN A 466 -26.23 2.62 -10.72
CA GLN A 466 -25.05 3.47 -10.95
C GLN A 466 -23.86 2.63 -11.38
N ALA A 467 -23.54 1.56 -10.64
CA ALA A 467 -22.47 0.64 -10.98
C ALA A 467 -22.64 0.02 -12.38
N ASN A 468 -23.89 -0.38 -12.72
CA ASN A 468 -24.21 -0.91 -14.03
C ASN A 468 -23.94 0.07 -15.17
N LYS A 469 -24.31 1.35 -15.00
CA LYS A 469 -24.02 2.40 -15.97
C LYS A 469 -22.53 2.68 -16.10
N ALA A 470 -21.81 2.73 -14.98
CA ALA A 470 -20.37 2.97 -14.96
C ALA A 470 -19.60 1.84 -15.67
N ILE A 471 -19.94 0.57 -15.43
CA ILE A 471 -19.33 -0.58 -16.12
C ILE A 471 -19.55 -0.47 -17.63
N ALA A 472 -20.79 -0.23 -18.07
CA ALA A 472 -21.10 -0.10 -19.50
C ALA A 472 -20.32 1.05 -20.16
N GLU A 473 -20.13 2.16 -19.44
CA GLU A 473 -19.33 3.30 -19.94
C GLU A 473 -17.84 2.94 -20.03
N ILE A 474 -17.27 2.25 -19.04
CA ILE A 474 -15.87 1.82 -19.06
C ILE A 474 -15.61 0.84 -20.20
N GLU A 475 -16.54 -0.11 -20.43
CA GLU A 475 -16.48 -1.04 -21.56
C GLU A 475 -16.60 -0.31 -22.92
N ARG A 476 -17.49 0.70 -23.03
CA ARG A 476 -17.59 1.57 -24.22
C ARG A 476 -16.28 2.29 -24.52
N LEU A 477 -15.55 2.69 -23.50
CA LEU A 477 -14.24 3.36 -23.63
C LEU A 477 -13.10 2.40 -23.98
N GLY A 478 -13.35 1.07 -24.04
CA GLY A 478 -12.37 0.06 -24.39
C GLY A 478 -11.47 -0.41 -23.25
N PHE A 479 -11.87 -0.18 -21.99
CA PHE A 479 -11.11 -0.59 -20.78
C PHE A 479 -11.62 -1.90 -20.19
N THR A 480 -12.09 -2.84 -21.01
CA THR A 480 -12.49 -4.17 -20.55
C THR A 480 -11.31 -4.96 -20.02
N ASP A 481 -10.15 -4.91 -20.70
CA ASP A 481 -8.94 -5.69 -20.41
C ASP A 481 -8.09 -5.03 -19.31
N THR A 482 -8.72 -4.58 -18.21
CA THR A 482 -8.04 -3.95 -17.08
C THR A 482 -8.25 -4.75 -15.81
N PRO A 483 -7.25 -4.88 -14.92
CA PRO A 483 -7.43 -5.54 -13.63
C PRO A 483 -8.38 -4.75 -12.73
N ILE A 484 -8.94 -5.47 -11.76
CA ILE A 484 -9.92 -4.93 -10.81
C ILE A 484 -9.26 -4.61 -9.47
N CYS A 485 -9.54 -3.43 -8.96
CA CYS A 485 -9.21 -2.99 -7.61
C CYS A 485 -10.50 -2.91 -6.79
N VAL A 486 -10.80 -3.92 -5.97
CA VAL A 486 -11.97 -3.86 -5.10
C VAL A 486 -11.68 -2.96 -3.90
N ALA A 487 -12.53 -1.95 -3.71
CA ALA A 487 -12.50 -1.04 -2.58
C ALA A 487 -13.62 -1.44 -1.60
N LYS A 488 -13.24 -2.10 -0.50
CA LYS A 488 -14.15 -2.55 0.56
C LYS A 488 -13.55 -2.30 1.95
N THR A 489 -14.34 -2.57 3.00
CA THR A 489 -13.83 -2.55 4.38
C THR A 489 -12.67 -3.54 4.55
N GLN A 490 -11.66 -3.16 5.33
CA GLN A 490 -10.53 -4.02 5.67
C GLN A 490 -10.80 -4.97 6.85
N TYR A 491 -11.91 -4.80 7.57
CA TYR A 491 -12.17 -5.50 8.82
C TYR A 491 -12.92 -6.82 8.66
N SER A 492 -13.37 -7.14 7.47
CA SER A 492 -14.13 -8.35 7.18
C SER A 492 -13.83 -8.86 5.79
N LEU A 493 -14.02 -10.14 5.53
CA LEU A 493 -14.06 -10.71 4.19
C LEU A 493 -15.29 -10.20 3.40
N SER A 494 -16.39 -9.87 4.10
CA SER A 494 -17.59 -9.25 3.53
C SER A 494 -17.39 -7.73 3.31
N ASP A 495 -18.32 -7.08 2.63
CA ASP A 495 -18.49 -5.63 2.56
C ASP A 495 -19.15 -5.02 3.82
N ASP A 496 -19.59 -5.86 4.75
CA ASP A 496 -20.08 -5.49 6.07
C ASP A 496 -18.97 -5.66 7.14
N PRO A 497 -18.47 -4.57 7.76
CA PRO A 497 -17.37 -4.63 8.73
C PRO A 497 -17.73 -5.35 10.04
N THR A 498 -19.01 -5.64 10.29
CA THR A 498 -19.48 -6.33 11.50
C THR A 498 -19.45 -7.87 11.37
N LYS A 499 -19.33 -8.38 10.14
CA LYS A 499 -19.25 -9.82 9.86
C LYS A 499 -17.81 -10.30 10.00
N LEU A 500 -17.45 -10.73 11.20
CA LEU A 500 -16.09 -11.17 11.55
C LEU A 500 -15.83 -12.65 11.21
N GLY A 501 -14.57 -13.08 11.32
CA GLY A 501 -14.15 -14.46 11.12
C GLY A 501 -14.20 -14.89 9.64
N LYS A 502 -15.01 -15.89 9.35
CA LYS A 502 -15.30 -16.39 7.99
C LYS A 502 -16.81 -16.31 7.76
N PRO A 503 -17.33 -15.16 7.32
CA PRO A 503 -18.75 -15.01 7.04
C PRO A 503 -19.20 -15.95 5.91
N GLU A 504 -20.44 -16.41 6.02
CA GLU A 504 -21.10 -17.28 5.05
C GLU A 504 -22.46 -16.71 4.63
N ASN A 505 -23.01 -17.17 3.51
CA ASN A 505 -24.34 -16.78 3.01
C ASN A 505 -24.50 -15.26 2.85
N PHE A 506 -23.56 -14.64 2.13
CA PHE A 506 -23.59 -13.20 1.84
C PHE A 506 -23.25 -12.89 0.39
N THR A 507 -23.71 -11.75 -0.08
CA THR A 507 -23.35 -11.17 -1.37
C THR A 507 -22.62 -9.86 -1.19
N ILE A 508 -21.68 -9.56 -2.07
CA ILE A 508 -21.02 -8.25 -2.14
C ILE A 508 -21.89 -7.29 -2.96
N THR A 509 -22.07 -6.06 -2.51
CA THR A 509 -22.81 -5.06 -3.28
C THR A 509 -21.85 -4.00 -3.83
N VAL A 510 -21.65 -4.01 -5.14
CA VAL A 510 -20.90 -2.96 -5.85
C VAL A 510 -21.82 -1.76 -6.07
N ARG A 511 -21.49 -0.65 -5.38
CA ARG A 511 -22.29 0.59 -5.41
C ARG A 511 -21.95 1.49 -6.59
N ASP A 512 -20.67 1.56 -6.93
CA ASP A 512 -20.14 2.35 -8.03
C ASP A 512 -18.88 1.72 -8.60
N VAL A 513 -18.52 2.08 -9.83
CA VAL A 513 -17.29 1.65 -10.47
C VAL A 513 -16.59 2.85 -11.10
N LYS A 514 -15.30 2.99 -10.85
CA LYS A 514 -14.50 4.12 -11.35
C LYS A 514 -13.34 3.62 -12.19
N LEU A 515 -13.06 4.30 -13.28
CA LEU A 515 -11.90 4.04 -14.12
C LEU A 515 -10.72 4.89 -13.65
N SER A 516 -9.58 4.25 -13.36
CA SER A 516 -8.28 4.89 -13.23
C SER A 516 -7.49 4.61 -14.52
N ALA A 517 -7.80 5.36 -15.56
CA ALA A 517 -7.35 5.09 -16.93
C ALA A 517 -5.82 5.19 -17.10
N GLY A 518 -5.21 6.15 -16.44
CA GLY A 518 -3.76 6.32 -16.45
C GLY A 518 -3.03 5.26 -15.62
N ALA A 519 -3.57 4.89 -14.47
CA ALA A 519 -3.05 3.81 -13.65
C ALA A 519 -3.29 2.43 -14.30
N GLY A 520 -4.35 2.29 -15.12
CA GLY A 520 -4.66 1.08 -15.87
C GLY A 520 -5.42 0.03 -15.07
N PHE A 521 -6.28 0.43 -14.13
CA PHE A 521 -7.18 -0.48 -13.41
C PHE A 521 -8.57 0.12 -13.18
N VAL A 522 -9.52 -0.74 -12.89
CA VAL A 522 -10.91 -0.37 -12.56
C VAL A 522 -11.14 -0.54 -11.07
N VAL A 523 -11.70 0.47 -10.41
CA VAL A 523 -12.01 0.45 -8.97
C VAL A 523 -13.48 0.11 -8.77
N ALA A 524 -13.77 -1.04 -8.15
CA ALA A 524 -15.12 -1.46 -7.76
C ALA A 524 -15.38 -1.07 -6.30
N LEU A 525 -16.31 -0.14 -6.08
CA LEU A 525 -16.63 0.43 -4.76
C LEU A 525 -17.79 -0.34 -4.13
N THR A 526 -17.56 -1.00 -3.00
CA THR A 526 -18.59 -1.78 -2.28
C THR A 526 -19.20 -1.04 -1.09
N GLY A 527 -18.61 0.08 -0.68
CA GLY A 527 -19.06 0.90 0.43
C GLY A 527 -18.70 2.37 0.25
N ASP A 528 -18.94 3.16 1.28
CA ASP A 528 -18.50 4.56 1.32
C ASP A 528 -17.00 4.59 1.61
N ILE A 529 -16.21 4.66 0.56
CA ILE A 529 -14.76 4.71 0.65
C ILE A 529 -14.31 6.15 0.85
N MET A 530 -13.61 6.37 1.96
CA MET A 530 -13.15 7.70 2.34
C MET A 530 -11.85 8.05 1.64
N ILE A 531 -11.92 8.94 0.65
CA ILE A 531 -10.77 9.44 -0.12
C ILE A 531 -10.14 10.70 0.46
N MET A 532 -10.82 11.38 1.38
CA MET A 532 -10.32 12.47 2.20
C MET A 532 -10.66 12.18 3.68
N PRO A 533 -9.74 11.58 4.45
CA PRO A 533 -9.93 11.32 5.87
C PRO A 533 -10.11 12.62 6.65
N GLY A 534 -10.80 12.56 7.78
CA GLY A 534 -10.86 13.67 8.74
C GLY A 534 -9.95 13.39 9.93
N LEU A 535 -9.53 14.44 10.61
CA LEU A 535 -8.86 14.28 11.89
C LEU A 535 -9.84 13.73 12.94
N PRO A 536 -9.40 12.82 13.84
CA PRO A 536 -10.21 12.29 14.93
C PRO A 536 -10.43 13.34 16.02
N LYS A 537 -11.20 12.99 17.06
CA LYS A 537 -11.44 13.89 18.21
C LYS A 537 -10.16 14.31 18.93
N ALA A 538 -9.19 13.40 19.02
CA ALA A 538 -7.86 13.64 19.58
C ALA A 538 -6.82 13.15 18.58
N PRO A 539 -6.42 13.98 17.61
CA PRO A 539 -5.42 13.61 16.61
C PRO A 539 -4.01 13.58 17.21
N ALA A 540 -3.13 12.77 16.62
CA ALA A 540 -1.71 12.73 16.98
C ALA A 540 -1.07 14.13 16.93
N ALA A 541 -1.51 14.97 16.00
CA ALA A 541 -1.08 16.38 15.87
C ALA A 541 -1.16 17.21 17.16
N MET A 542 -2.03 16.84 18.11
CA MET A 542 -2.14 17.56 19.39
C MET A 542 -1.02 17.23 20.37
N LYS A 543 -0.24 16.20 20.11
CA LYS A 543 0.86 15.74 20.97
C LYS A 543 2.23 15.93 20.33
N ILE A 544 2.29 15.86 19.00
CA ILE A 544 3.53 16.04 18.25
C ILE A 544 4.05 17.46 18.49
N ASP A 545 5.29 17.58 18.91
CA ASP A 545 5.99 18.83 19.17
C ASP A 545 7.46 18.72 18.76
N CYS A 546 8.19 19.80 18.83
CA CYS A 546 9.61 19.88 18.54
C CYS A 546 10.34 20.61 19.68
N ASP A 547 11.40 20.03 20.19
CA ASP A 547 12.21 20.65 21.22
C ASP A 547 13.15 21.76 20.64
N ASN A 548 13.86 22.47 21.52
CA ASN A 548 14.79 23.52 21.11
C ASN A 548 16.03 22.99 20.33
N ASN A 549 16.27 21.71 20.31
CA ASN A 549 17.32 21.05 19.54
C ASN A 549 16.82 20.53 18.20
N LEU A 550 15.59 20.88 17.81
CA LEU A 550 14.89 20.42 16.60
C LEU A 550 14.58 18.90 16.60
N LEU A 551 14.56 18.27 17.77
CA LEU A 551 14.13 16.87 17.90
C LEU A 551 12.61 16.81 18.01
N VAL A 552 11.99 15.95 17.20
CA VAL A 552 10.55 15.74 17.21
C VAL A 552 10.16 14.85 18.38
N MET A 553 9.12 15.23 19.10
CA MET A 553 8.58 14.50 20.24
C MET A 553 7.23 13.87 19.87
N GLU A 554 6.94 12.70 20.41
CA GLU A 554 5.63 12.02 20.30
C GLU A 554 5.18 11.74 18.85
N LEU A 555 6.13 11.53 17.90
CA LEU A 555 5.79 11.36 16.48
C LEU A 555 5.04 10.05 16.20
N LEU A 556 5.25 9.01 16.97
CA LEU A 556 4.58 7.71 16.81
C LEU A 556 4.26 7.10 18.17
N GLN A 557 3.03 6.74 18.41
CA GLN A 557 2.61 5.94 19.56
C GLN A 557 1.64 4.84 19.13
#